data_2f00030584eabc0e15216b3d99396278
#
_entry.id   2f00030584eabc0e15216b3d99396278
#
_cell.length_a   1.000
_cell.length_b   1.000
_cell.length_c   1.000
_cell.angle_alpha   90.00
_cell.angle_beta   90.00
_cell.angle_gamma   90.00
#
_symmetry.space_group_name_H-M   'P 1'
#
loop_
_entity.id
_entity.type
_entity.pdbx_description
1 polymer ?
#
loop_
_entity_poly.entity_id
_entity_poly.type
_entity_poly.pdbx_seq_one_letter_code
_entity_poly.pdbx_strand_id
1 'polypeptide(L)'
;MAKEGNCPRASILIITLWVLGFLTILVVNLGFMVRTQLQFADHLQDRLKMYYLARAGIERAVAELYKDENKSYDSFNEPWANKEEFFKDFAFGGGFITLKYQTGSLPGQEDITLYGIMDESGKIDINSVPLDILTILLERIGQVETEEAIDIARAIVDWRDIDIAVLPGGAEDEYYQGLSSPYKCKNGKFQIPQELLLVKGMTPEIFSRIKGIITVYGTERVNINTASFDCLYALGLSSSLCERIIKFRQGSDEACGTEDDFIFKSPSDLMSVGSLFTDEAAQINTLISRNMLAVRSDIFRINSQGILRNEKGERSREIICVLKRQEEKAPKILYWHEN
;
A
#
# COMPACT_ATOMS: atom_id res chain seq x y z
N MET A 1 65.39 49.44 50.93
CA MET A 1 63.98 49.06 50.63
C MET A 1 63.73 49.40 49.16
N ALA A 2 63.84 48.44 48.25
CA ALA A 2 63.51 48.61 46.82
C ALA A 2 62.00 48.37 46.61
N LYS A 3 61.31 49.39 46.11
CA LYS A 3 59.90 49.30 45.68
C LYS A 3 59.89 48.59 44.35
N GLU A 4 59.39 47.31 44.33
CA GLU A 4 59.05 46.62 43.10
C GLU A 4 57.92 47.37 42.39
N GLY A 5 58.28 47.99 41.26
CA GLY A 5 57.31 48.63 40.40
C GLY A 5 56.47 47.57 39.68
N ASN A 6 55.27 47.38 40.10
CA ASN A 6 54.26 46.52 39.41
C ASN A 6 54.05 47.12 38.02
N CYS A 7 54.44 46.36 36.97
CA CYS A 7 54.39 46.81 35.60
C CYS A 7 52.94 46.62 35.00
N PRO A 8 52.10 47.64 34.95
CA PRO A 8 50.70 47.54 34.55
C PRO A 8 50.51 47.10 33.05
N ARG A 9 51.59 47.25 32.26
CA ARG A 9 51.58 46.94 30.85
C ARG A 9 51.45 45.44 30.56
N ALA A 10 52.01 44.54 31.38
CA ALA A 10 51.92 43.08 31.21
C ALA A 10 50.49 42.59 31.56
N SER A 11 49.82 43.18 32.52
CA SER A 11 48.44 42.82 32.89
C SER A 11 47.44 43.18 31.79
N ILE A 12 47.62 44.31 31.11
CA ILE A 12 46.72 44.73 30.01
C ILE A 12 46.87 43.78 28.83
N LEU A 13 48.07 43.33 28.47
CA LEU A 13 48.31 42.40 27.39
C LEU A 13 47.63 41.04 27.63
N ILE A 14 47.65 40.53 28.86
CA ILE A 14 46.98 39.28 29.22
C ILE A 14 45.47 39.43 29.11
N ILE A 15 44.88 40.53 29.60
CA ILE A 15 43.45 40.80 29.52
C ILE A 15 42.99 40.89 28.03
N THR A 16 43.75 41.61 27.18
CA THR A 16 43.42 41.73 25.77
C THR A 16 43.49 40.38 25.07
N LEU A 17 44.44 39.51 25.39
CA LEU A 17 44.55 38.16 24.83
C LEU A 17 43.36 37.30 25.27
N TRP A 18 42.93 37.38 26.53
CA TRP A 18 41.75 36.68 27.01
C TRP A 18 40.46 37.15 26.33
N VAL A 19 40.27 38.47 26.18
CA VAL A 19 39.13 39.05 25.47
C VAL A 19 39.11 38.61 24.01
N LEU A 20 40.27 38.65 23.37
CA LEU A 20 40.40 38.20 21.97
C LEU A 20 40.09 36.70 21.80
N GLY A 21 40.60 35.87 22.74
CA GLY A 21 40.30 34.46 22.80
C GLY A 21 38.80 34.18 22.98
N PHE A 22 38.18 34.89 23.93
CA PHE A 22 36.73 34.79 24.19
C PHE A 22 35.89 35.20 22.96
N LEU A 23 36.23 36.32 22.33
CA LEU A 23 35.57 36.79 21.12
C LEU A 23 35.72 35.78 19.96
N THR A 24 36.91 35.17 19.79
CA THR A 24 37.15 34.17 18.78
C THR A 24 36.26 32.93 18.98
N ILE A 25 36.17 32.43 20.22
CA ILE A 25 35.30 31.31 20.58
C ILE A 25 33.84 31.66 20.31
N LEU A 26 33.41 32.87 20.66
CA LEU A 26 32.03 33.33 20.44
C LEU A 26 31.69 33.40 18.93
N VAL A 27 32.58 33.94 18.10
CA VAL A 27 32.41 34.03 16.64
C VAL A 27 32.34 32.62 16.02
N VAL A 28 33.22 31.70 16.44
CA VAL A 28 33.23 30.32 15.95
C VAL A 28 31.92 29.62 16.34
N ASN A 29 31.47 29.73 17.57
CA ASN A 29 30.20 29.16 18.03
C ASN A 29 29.00 29.73 17.23
N LEU A 30 28.97 31.04 17.01
CA LEU A 30 27.93 31.67 16.21
C LEU A 30 27.91 31.17 14.77
N GLY A 31 29.11 30.99 14.17
CA GLY A 31 29.28 30.41 12.85
C GLY A 31 28.75 28.96 12.75
N PHE A 32 29.03 28.12 13.75
CA PHE A 32 28.47 26.78 13.84
C PHE A 32 26.96 26.79 13.99
N MET A 33 26.44 27.66 14.86
CA MET A 33 24.98 27.77 15.06
C MET A 33 24.25 28.19 13.79
N VAL A 34 24.71 29.20 13.08
CA VAL A 34 24.14 29.66 11.81
C VAL A 34 24.20 28.55 10.75
N ARG A 35 25.36 27.89 10.61
CA ARG A 35 25.50 26.77 9.67
C ARG A 35 24.51 25.64 9.94
N THR A 36 24.35 25.27 11.22
CA THR A 36 23.40 24.22 11.62
C THR A 36 21.96 24.64 11.33
N GLN A 37 21.60 25.89 11.59
CA GLN A 37 20.27 26.43 11.30
C GLN A 37 19.98 26.43 9.78
N LEU A 38 20.94 26.81 8.94
CA LEU A 38 20.82 26.80 7.49
C LEU A 38 20.63 25.35 6.98
N GLN A 39 21.43 24.40 7.47
CA GLN A 39 21.28 23.00 7.09
C GLN A 39 19.90 22.44 7.49
N PHE A 40 19.40 22.81 8.67
CA PHE A 40 18.07 22.41 9.11
C PHE A 40 16.97 23.01 8.22
N ALA A 41 17.09 24.29 7.88
CA ALA A 41 16.16 24.97 6.98
C ALA A 41 16.14 24.34 5.58
N ASP A 42 17.29 24.00 5.02
CA ASP A 42 17.42 23.29 3.74
C ASP A 42 16.74 21.91 3.80
N HIS A 43 16.98 21.14 4.85
CA HIS A 43 16.34 19.86 5.04
C HIS A 43 14.81 19.95 5.16
N LEU A 44 14.32 20.96 5.87
CA LEU A 44 12.88 21.19 6.00
C LEU A 44 12.27 21.59 4.66
N GLN A 45 12.93 22.46 3.90
CA GLN A 45 12.51 22.88 2.57
C GLN A 45 12.46 21.69 1.60
N ASP A 46 13.47 20.82 1.59
CA ASP A 46 13.51 19.62 0.77
C ASP A 46 12.36 18.66 1.13
N ARG A 47 12.10 18.45 2.44
CA ARG A 47 10.98 17.61 2.90
C ARG A 47 9.63 18.15 2.46
N LEU A 48 9.40 19.44 2.60
CA LEU A 48 8.17 20.10 2.14
C LEU A 48 8.03 20.00 0.62
N LYS A 49 9.10 20.20 -0.11
CA LYS A 49 9.10 20.10 -1.57
C LYS A 49 8.76 18.69 -2.03
N MET A 50 9.40 17.66 -1.47
CA MET A 50 9.08 16.25 -1.77
C MET A 50 7.62 15.91 -1.42
N TYR A 51 7.10 16.42 -0.30
CA TYR A 51 5.70 16.25 0.08
C TYR A 51 4.74 16.84 -0.96
N TYR A 52 4.97 18.09 -1.39
CA TYR A 52 4.10 18.71 -2.39
C TYR A 52 4.23 18.08 -3.77
N LEU A 53 5.39 17.55 -4.12
CA LEU A 53 5.57 16.74 -5.33
C LEU A 53 4.76 15.46 -5.27
N ALA A 54 4.86 14.70 -4.17
CA ALA A 54 4.07 13.49 -3.98
C ALA A 54 2.56 13.78 -4.00
N ARG A 55 2.14 14.86 -3.34
CA ARG A 55 0.73 15.30 -3.38
C ARG A 55 0.27 15.68 -4.78
N ALA A 56 1.09 16.40 -5.54
CA ALA A 56 0.79 16.72 -6.94
C ALA A 56 0.65 15.46 -7.80
N GLY A 57 1.40 14.39 -7.49
CA GLY A 57 1.24 13.08 -8.11
C GLY A 57 -0.14 12.47 -7.84
N ILE A 58 -0.66 12.57 -6.62
CA ILE A 58 -2.02 12.11 -6.30
C ILE A 58 -3.05 12.86 -7.14
N GLU A 59 -2.98 14.19 -7.19
CA GLU A 59 -3.92 15.01 -7.98
C GLU A 59 -3.85 14.67 -9.48
N ARG A 60 -2.63 14.42 -9.99
CA ARG A 60 -2.42 13.98 -11.37
C ARG A 60 -3.05 12.63 -11.65
N ALA A 61 -2.87 11.66 -10.73
CA ALA A 61 -3.48 10.34 -10.82
C ALA A 61 -5.01 10.42 -10.85
N VAL A 62 -5.58 11.20 -9.92
CA VAL A 62 -7.03 11.43 -9.87
C VAL A 62 -7.52 12.02 -11.19
N ALA A 63 -6.83 13.02 -11.75
CA ALA A 63 -7.22 13.62 -13.02
C ALA A 63 -7.19 12.60 -14.17
N GLU A 64 -6.22 11.68 -14.19
CA GLU A 64 -6.14 10.62 -15.22
C GLU A 64 -7.24 9.58 -15.05
N LEU A 65 -7.53 9.17 -13.82
CA LEU A 65 -8.64 8.26 -13.51
C LEU A 65 -10.01 8.81 -13.94
N TYR A 66 -10.19 10.13 -13.87
CA TYR A 66 -11.44 10.78 -14.32
C TYR A 66 -11.52 11.04 -15.82
N LYS A 67 -10.42 10.91 -16.57
CA LYS A 67 -10.43 10.93 -18.03
C LYS A 67 -10.85 9.60 -18.65
N ASP A 68 -10.90 8.55 -17.84
CA ASP A 68 -11.34 7.24 -18.29
C ASP A 68 -12.79 7.32 -18.78
N GLU A 69 -12.95 7.13 -20.10
CA GLU A 69 -14.26 7.14 -20.77
C GLU A 69 -14.94 5.75 -20.70
N ASN A 70 -14.12 4.71 -20.45
CA ASN A 70 -14.64 3.36 -20.33
C ASN A 70 -15.19 3.11 -18.92
N LYS A 71 -16.48 2.90 -18.84
CA LYS A 71 -17.16 2.62 -17.58
C LYS A 71 -17.67 1.18 -17.47
N SER A 72 -17.28 0.33 -18.40
CA SER A 72 -17.78 -1.04 -18.48
C SER A 72 -16.88 -2.03 -17.75
N TYR A 73 -15.57 -1.79 -17.75
CA TYR A 73 -14.56 -2.61 -17.09
C TYR A 73 -13.39 -1.74 -16.65
N ASP A 74 -12.54 -2.27 -15.78
CA ASP A 74 -11.25 -1.69 -15.38
C ASP A 74 -10.17 -2.79 -15.49
N SER A 75 -9.01 -2.46 -16.09
CA SER A 75 -7.94 -3.43 -16.42
C SER A 75 -6.56 -2.78 -16.43
N PHE A 76 -5.51 -3.58 -16.51
CA PHE A 76 -4.13 -3.10 -16.47
C PHE A 76 -3.70 -2.32 -17.73
N ASN A 77 -4.34 -2.54 -18.89
CA ASN A 77 -4.00 -1.84 -20.15
C ASN A 77 -4.64 -0.45 -20.27
N GLU A 78 -5.38 0.01 -19.26
CA GLU A 78 -5.94 1.36 -19.28
C GLU A 78 -4.88 2.41 -18.89
N PRO A 79 -4.97 3.64 -19.46
CA PRO A 79 -3.97 4.68 -19.26
C PRO A 79 -3.71 5.07 -17.80
N TRP A 80 -4.68 4.87 -16.92
CA TRP A 80 -4.53 5.12 -15.48
C TRP A 80 -3.73 4.01 -14.79
N ALA A 81 -3.76 2.77 -15.28
CA ALA A 81 -3.16 1.61 -14.62
C ALA A 81 -1.68 1.46 -14.96
N ASN A 82 -1.29 1.62 -16.23
CA ASN A 82 0.09 1.47 -16.65
C ASN A 82 0.42 2.41 -17.81
N LYS A 83 1.13 3.50 -17.50
CA LYS A 83 1.63 4.44 -18.50
C LYS A 83 2.96 5.03 -18.03
N GLU A 84 4.05 4.31 -18.31
CA GLU A 84 5.39 4.66 -17.83
C GLU A 84 5.79 6.09 -18.18
N GLU A 85 5.59 6.51 -19.43
CA GLU A 85 5.91 7.87 -19.89
C GLU A 85 5.20 8.97 -19.10
N PHE A 86 4.05 8.65 -18.51
CA PHE A 86 3.22 9.61 -17.81
C PHE A 86 3.44 9.61 -16.30
N PHE A 87 3.77 8.46 -15.72
CA PHE A 87 3.83 8.28 -14.27
C PHE A 87 5.25 8.02 -13.72
N LYS A 88 6.25 7.77 -14.58
CA LYS A 88 7.63 7.58 -14.15
C LYS A 88 8.45 8.85 -14.36
N ASP A 89 9.13 9.27 -13.31
CA ASP A 89 10.09 10.40 -13.33
C ASP A 89 9.56 11.68 -13.99
N PHE A 90 8.27 11.97 -13.79
CA PHE A 90 7.66 13.18 -14.33
C PHE A 90 8.28 14.42 -13.69
N ALA A 91 8.95 15.23 -14.48
CA ALA A 91 9.61 16.47 -14.02
C ALA A 91 8.56 17.54 -13.68
N PHE A 92 8.51 18.01 -12.45
CA PHE A 92 7.60 19.04 -11.97
C PHE A 92 8.21 19.83 -10.81
N GLY A 93 8.01 21.15 -10.78
CA GLY A 93 8.39 22.00 -9.65
C GLY A 93 9.87 21.91 -9.22
N GLY A 94 10.80 21.54 -10.13
CA GLY A 94 12.22 21.34 -9.83
C GLY A 94 12.53 20.05 -9.05
N GLY A 95 11.71 19.04 -9.20
CA GLY A 95 11.90 17.66 -8.74
C GLY A 95 11.20 16.70 -9.69
N PHE A 96 10.99 15.46 -9.26
CA PHE A 96 10.35 14.42 -10.05
C PHE A 96 9.21 13.78 -9.26
N ILE A 97 8.24 13.27 -9.97
CA ILE A 97 7.10 12.54 -9.44
C ILE A 97 7.08 11.15 -10.07
N THR A 98 6.97 10.11 -9.26
CA THR A 98 6.80 8.74 -9.75
C THR A 98 5.62 8.08 -9.03
N LEU A 99 4.71 7.51 -9.81
CA LEU A 99 3.63 6.67 -9.31
C LEU A 99 3.91 5.24 -9.77
N LYS A 100 4.04 4.32 -8.83
CA LYS A 100 4.31 2.91 -9.14
C LYS A 100 3.69 1.99 -8.12
N TYR A 101 3.42 0.77 -8.56
CA TYR A 101 2.96 -0.31 -7.72
C TYR A 101 3.49 -1.65 -8.23
N GLN A 102 3.41 -2.66 -7.40
CA GLN A 102 3.73 -4.03 -7.79
C GLN A 102 2.44 -4.84 -7.92
N THR A 103 2.38 -5.68 -8.94
CA THR A 103 1.34 -6.68 -9.11
C THR A 103 1.97 -8.06 -9.14
N GLY A 104 1.30 -9.04 -8.49
CA GLY A 104 1.83 -10.40 -8.41
C GLY A 104 1.86 -11.07 -9.77
N SER A 105 2.96 -11.73 -10.05
CA SER A 105 3.18 -12.58 -11.22
C SER A 105 2.74 -14.02 -10.99
N LEU A 106 3.05 -14.90 -11.93
CA LEU A 106 2.91 -16.35 -11.75
C LEU A 106 3.88 -16.86 -10.67
N PRO A 107 3.55 -17.96 -9.98
CA PRO A 107 4.40 -18.54 -8.96
C PRO A 107 5.83 -18.78 -9.47
N GLY A 108 6.82 -18.31 -8.68
CA GLY A 108 8.23 -18.43 -9.03
C GLY A 108 8.78 -17.33 -9.94
N GLN A 109 7.97 -16.36 -10.34
CA GLN A 109 8.40 -15.18 -11.06
C GLN A 109 8.48 -13.96 -10.11
N GLU A 110 9.27 -12.95 -10.48
CA GLU A 110 9.33 -11.69 -9.75
C GLU A 110 8.06 -10.86 -10.00
N ASP A 111 7.64 -10.10 -9.00
CA ASP A 111 6.52 -9.16 -9.13
C ASP A 111 6.78 -8.13 -10.23
N ILE A 112 5.75 -7.83 -10.99
CA ILE A 112 5.80 -6.84 -12.07
C ILE A 112 5.59 -5.46 -11.49
N THR A 113 6.47 -4.52 -11.82
CA THR A 113 6.30 -3.11 -11.49
C THR A 113 5.56 -2.39 -12.61
N LEU A 114 4.41 -1.82 -12.30
CA LEU A 114 3.62 -0.98 -13.18
C LEU A 114 3.67 0.48 -12.74
N TYR A 115 3.55 1.40 -13.70
CA TYR A 115 3.58 2.84 -13.44
C TYR A 115 2.19 3.44 -13.63
N GLY A 116 1.53 3.75 -12.51
CA GLY A 116 0.15 4.24 -12.52
C GLY A 116 -0.55 4.08 -11.17
N ILE A 117 -1.83 3.84 -11.27
CA ILE A 117 -2.76 3.67 -10.15
C ILE A 117 -3.04 2.17 -9.99
N MET A 118 -2.98 1.67 -8.76
CA MET A 118 -3.31 0.29 -8.44
C MET A 118 -4.82 0.14 -8.25
N ASP A 119 -5.40 -0.89 -8.87
CA ASP A 119 -6.76 -1.30 -8.56
C ASP A 119 -6.80 -2.04 -7.22
N GLU A 120 -7.45 -1.47 -6.22
CA GLU A 120 -7.62 -2.10 -4.91
C GLU A 120 -8.76 -3.14 -4.94
N SER A 121 -9.68 -3.05 -5.91
CA SER A 121 -10.77 -4.02 -6.08
C SER A 121 -10.29 -5.37 -6.66
N GLY A 122 -9.04 -5.47 -7.12
CA GLY A 122 -8.39 -6.73 -7.47
C GLY A 122 -8.00 -7.59 -6.25
N LYS A 123 -8.33 -7.15 -5.02
CA LYS A 123 -8.01 -7.81 -3.76
C LYS A 123 -9.25 -8.31 -3.03
N ILE A 124 -9.06 -9.24 -2.09
CA ILE A 124 -10.12 -9.77 -1.24
C ILE A 124 -10.41 -8.81 -0.08
N ASP A 125 -11.66 -8.35 0.05
CA ASP A 125 -12.08 -7.50 1.16
C ASP A 125 -12.37 -8.34 2.42
N ILE A 126 -11.49 -8.18 3.42
CA ILE A 126 -11.60 -8.88 4.72
C ILE A 126 -12.91 -8.52 5.45
N ASN A 127 -13.48 -7.35 5.19
CA ASN A 127 -14.72 -6.91 5.85
C ASN A 127 -15.99 -7.60 5.33
N SER A 128 -15.93 -8.21 4.14
CA SER A 128 -17.13 -8.76 3.50
C SER A 128 -16.99 -10.22 3.05
N VAL A 129 -15.76 -10.69 2.87
CA VAL A 129 -15.49 -12.04 2.37
C VAL A 129 -16.09 -13.12 3.28
N PRO A 130 -16.74 -14.18 2.72
CA PRO A 130 -17.30 -15.28 3.48
C PRO A 130 -16.27 -16.14 4.23
N LEU A 131 -16.72 -16.82 5.29
CA LEU A 131 -15.87 -17.64 6.15
C LEU A 131 -15.09 -18.74 5.40
N ASP A 132 -15.73 -19.41 4.46
CA ASP A 132 -15.11 -20.48 3.67
C ASP A 132 -13.95 -19.95 2.81
N ILE A 133 -14.11 -18.77 2.22
CA ILE A 133 -13.04 -18.12 1.44
C ILE A 133 -11.91 -17.62 2.34
N LEU A 134 -12.23 -17.09 3.55
CA LEU A 134 -11.21 -16.77 4.55
C LEU A 134 -10.37 -17.98 4.92
N THR A 135 -11.03 -19.13 5.14
CA THR A 135 -10.34 -20.39 5.42
C THR A 135 -9.40 -20.78 4.26
N ILE A 136 -9.89 -20.77 3.02
CA ILE A 136 -9.08 -21.09 1.84
C ILE A 136 -7.89 -20.12 1.69
N LEU A 137 -8.10 -18.84 1.92
CA LEU A 137 -7.06 -17.82 1.90
C LEU A 137 -5.95 -18.11 2.91
N LEU A 138 -6.34 -18.44 4.16
CA LEU A 138 -5.39 -18.76 5.23
C LEU A 138 -4.65 -20.08 4.96
N GLU A 139 -5.33 -21.12 4.48
CA GLU A 139 -4.71 -22.38 4.11
C GLU A 139 -3.71 -22.22 2.95
N ARG A 140 -4.17 -21.65 1.83
CA ARG A 140 -3.41 -21.64 0.58
C ARG A 140 -2.31 -20.60 0.55
N ILE A 141 -2.58 -19.39 1.03
CA ILE A 141 -1.65 -18.26 1.00
C ILE A 141 -1.00 -18.06 2.37
N GLY A 142 -1.78 -18.12 3.44
CA GLY A 142 -1.27 -18.06 4.82
C GLY A 142 -0.39 -19.25 5.19
N GLN A 143 -0.51 -20.38 4.46
CA GLN A 143 0.17 -21.66 4.75
C GLN A 143 -0.11 -22.14 6.18
N VAL A 144 -1.37 -22.06 6.58
CA VAL A 144 -1.87 -22.48 7.89
C VAL A 144 -2.56 -23.84 7.75
N GLU A 145 -2.39 -24.72 8.74
CA GLU A 145 -3.10 -25.99 8.80
C GLU A 145 -4.60 -25.79 8.85
N THR A 146 -5.37 -26.69 8.26
CA THR A 146 -6.83 -26.54 8.04
C THR A 146 -7.59 -26.21 9.33
N GLU A 147 -7.35 -26.91 10.45
CA GLU A 147 -8.07 -26.66 11.70
C GLU A 147 -7.75 -25.26 12.27
N GLU A 148 -6.48 -24.86 12.26
CA GLU A 148 -6.05 -23.54 12.70
C GLU A 148 -6.57 -22.44 11.77
N ALA A 149 -6.58 -22.66 10.46
CA ALA A 149 -7.13 -21.72 9.46
C ALA A 149 -8.64 -21.47 9.69
N ILE A 150 -9.41 -22.50 10.03
CA ILE A 150 -10.81 -22.37 10.37
C ILE A 150 -10.99 -21.53 11.64
N ASP A 151 -10.19 -21.76 12.69
CA ASP A 151 -10.29 -21.01 13.93
C ASP A 151 -9.90 -19.54 13.76
N ILE A 152 -8.81 -19.24 13.00
CA ILE A 152 -8.43 -17.86 12.67
C ILE A 152 -9.52 -17.19 11.82
N ALA A 153 -10.07 -17.88 10.83
CA ALA A 153 -11.14 -17.34 9.98
C ALA A 153 -12.38 -16.98 10.80
N ARG A 154 -12.76 -17.82 11.77
CA ARG A 154 -13.86 -17.54 12.71
C ARG A 154 -13.55 -16.35 13.61
N ALA A 155 -12.34 -16.28 14.15
CA ALA A 155 -11.92 -15.14 14.95
C ALA A 155 -11.90 -13.82 14.14
N ILE A 156 -11.61 -13.86 12.83
CA ILE A 156 -11.76 -12.70 11.93
C ILE A 156 -13.22 -12.30 11.77
N VAL A 157 -14.14 -13.27 11.66
CA VAL A 157 -15.59 -13.00 11.56
C VAL A 157 -16.09 -12.39 12.85
N ASP A 158 -15.81 -13.00 14.02
CA ASP A 158 -16.19 -12.47 15.34
C ASP A 158 -15.63 -11.05 15.57
N TRP A 159 -14.38 -10.79 15.13
CA TRP A 159 -13.78 -9.44 15.26
C TRP A 159 -14.53 -8.36 14.50
N ARG A 160 -15.10 -8.68 13.33
CA ARG A 160 -15.69 -7.70 12.40
C ARG A 160 -17.21 -7.61 12.49
N ASP A 161 -17.91 -8.58 13.04
CA ASP A 161 -19.37 -8.52 13.20
C ASP A 161 -19.78 -7.64 14.40
N ILE A 162 -21.06 -7.46 14.61
CA ILE A 162 -21.57 -6.50 15.61
C ILE A 162 -22.06 -7.23 16.84
N ASP A 163 -22.30 -8.52 16.72
CA ASP A 163 -22.81 -9.30 17.84
C ASP A 163 -21.68 -9.75 18.79
N ILE A 164 -22.00 -10.48 19.84
CA ILE A 164 -21.04 -10.96 20.85
C ILE A 164 -21.05 -12.49 20.94
N ALA A 165 -21.62 -13.16 19.93
CA ALA A 165 -21.77 -14.60 19.92
C ALA A 165 -20.51 -15.25 19.34
N VAL A 166 -19.69 -15.88 20.19
CA VAL A 166 -18.46 -16.56 19.81
C VAL A 166 -18.75 -17.71 18.85
N LEU A 167 -18.17 -17.70 17.66
CA LEU A 167 -18.15 -18.88 16.78
C LEU A 167 -17.29 -20.00 17.41
N PRO A 168 -17.60 -21.28 17.20
CA PRO A 168 -16.78 -22.38 17.73
C PRO A 168 -15.32 -22.27 17.26
N GLY A 169 -14.37 -22.04 18.17
CA GLY A 169 -12.96 -21.79 17.88
C GLY A 169 -12.61 -20.33 17.62
N GLY A 170 -13.59 -19.43 17.47
CA GLY A 170 -13.43 -17.99 17.33
C GLY A 170 -13.00 -17.26 18.60
N ALA A 171 -13.21 -15.94 18.66
CA ALA A 171 -12.81 -15.13 19.82
C ALA A 171 -13.58 -13.81 19.90
N GLU A 172 -14.11 -13.55 21.09
CA GLU A 172 -14.81 -12.33 21.46
C GLU A 172 -14.17 -11.65 22.69
N ASP A 173 -14.82 -10.66 23.25
CA ASP A 173 -14.33 -9.84 24.37
C ASP A 173 -13.75 -10.68 25.54
N GLU A 174 -14.34 -11.80 25.88
CA GLU A 174 -13.87 -12.68 26.98
C GLU A 174 -12.43 -13.16 26.71
N TYR A 175 -12.15 -13.57 25.47
CA TYR A 175 -10.80 -14.01 25.06
C TYR A 175 -9.80 -12.84 25.11
N TYR A 176 -10.12 -11.70 24.50
CA TYR A 176 -9.19 -10.58 24.36
C TYR A 176 -8.93 -9.87 25.69
N GLN A 177 -9.90 -9.84 26.59
CA GLN A 177 -9.74 -9.29 27.95
C GLN A 177 -8.97 -10.23 28.87
N GLY A 178 -8.91 -11.51 28.57
CA GLY A 178 -8.11 -12.50 29.28
C GLY A 178 -6.62 -12.52 28.93
N LEU A 179 -6.19 -11.75 27.93
CA LEU A 179 -4.79 -11.68 27.50
C LEU A 179 -3.91 -10.94 28.52
N SER A 180 -2.60 -11.17 28.47
CA SER A 180 -1.61 -10.46 29.30
C SER A 180 -1.60 -8.95 29.11
N SER A 181 -1.97 -8.49 27.91
CA SER A 181 -2.24 -7.07 27.58
C SER A 181 -3.68 -6.99 27.09
N PRO A 182 -4.66 -6.79 27.99
CA PRO A 182 -6.06 -6.84 27.64
C PRO A 182 -6.51 -5.73 26.72
N TYR A 183 -7.37 -6.05 25.75
CA TYR A 183 -8.10 -5.10 24.92
C TYR A 183 -9.49 -5.65 24.60
N LYS A 184 -10.34 -4.84 23.98
CA LYS A 184 -11.69 -5.24 23.60
C LYS A 184 -11.71 -5.77 22.17
N CYS A 185 -12.57 -6.73 21.90
CA CYS A 185 -12.96 -7.05 20.54
C CYS A 185 -13.55 -5.80 19.88
N LYS A 186 -13.26 -5.62 18.59
CA LYS A 186 -13.71 -4.41 17.90
C LYS A 186 -15.21 -4.41 17.62
N ASN A 187 -15.78 -5.58 17.37
CA ASN A 187 -17.19 -5.79 16.96
C ASN A 187 -17.58 -4.80 15.87
N GLY A 188 -16.75 -4.75 14.81
CA GLY A 188 -16.92 -3.82 13.71
C GLY A 188 -15.83 -3.92 12.65
N LYS A 189 -16.09 -3.33 11.50
CA LYS A 189 -15.22 -3.42 10.31
C LYS A 189 -13.77 -3.01 10.59
N PHE A 190 -12.83 -3.76 10.02
CA PHE A 190 -11.42 -3.38 9.97
C PHE A 190 -11.26 -2.04 9.25
N GLN A 191 -10.43 -1.15 9.77
CA GLN A 191 -10.12 0.16 9.18
C GLN A 191 -8.78 0.16 8.44
N ILE A 192 -7.84 -0.66 8.93
CA ILE A 192 -6.54 -0.90 8.31
C ILE A 192 -6.23 -2.40 8.33
N PRO A 193 -5.51 -2.94 7.33
CA PRO A 193 -5.17 -4.37 7.30
C PRO A 193 -4.37 -4.84 8.52
N GLN A 194 -3.56 -3.98 9.12
CA GLN A 194 -2.73 -4.30 10.29
C GLN A 194 -3.54 -4.65 11.55
N GLU A 195 -4.80 -4.28 11.61
CA GLU A 195 -5.69 -4.70 12.71
C GLU A 195 -5.85 -6.23 12.79
N LEU A 196 -5.62 -6.96 11.68
CA LEU A 196 -5.60 -8.42 11.70
C LEU A 196 -4.59 -8.99 12.70
N LEU A 197 -3.49 -8.28 12.97
CA LEU A 197 -2.51 -8.69 13.98
C LEU A 197 -3.05 -8.71 15.42
N LEU A 198 -4.23 -8.13 15.65
CA LEU A 198 -4.93 -8.17 16.93
C LEU A 198 -5.88 -9.37 17.03
N VAL A 199 -6.15 -10.08 15.94
CA VAL A 199 -7.08 -11.19 15.88
C VAL A 199 -6.40 -12.47 16.43
N LYS A 200 -7.14 -13.26 17.21
CA LYS A 200 -6.68 -14.55 17.76
C LYS A 200 -6.09 -15.43 16.66
N GLY A 201 -4.90 -15.98 16.89
CA GLY A 201 -4.20 -16.89 15.97
C GLY A 201 -3.46 -16.20 14.82
N MET A 202 -3.72 -14.93 14.54
CA MET A 202 -3.00 -14.20 13.48
C MET A 202 -1.57 -13.87 13.92
N THR A 203 -0.59 -14.31 13.15
CA THR A 203 0.83 -14.02 13.41
C THR A 203 1.38 -13.04 12.38
N PRO A 204 2.50 -12.34 12.68
CA PRO A 204 3.19 -11.49 11.70
C PRO A 204 3.57 -12.23 10.42
N GLU A 205 3.91 -13.52 10.50
CA GLU A 205 4.28 -14.37 9.39
C GLU A 205 3.07 -14.64 8.47
N ILE A 206 1.93 -15.05 9.05
CA ILE A 206 0.68 -15.26 8.31
C ILE A 206 0.26 -13.95 7.65
N PHE A 207 0.22 -12.85 8.43
CA PHE A 207 -0.14 -11.53 7.91
C PHE A 207 0.78 -11.09 6.76
N SER A 208 2.09 -11.32 6.88
CA SER A 208 3.05 -10.97 5.82
C SER A 208 2.78 -11.66 4.50
N ARG A 209 2.32 -12.92 4.53
CA ARG A 209 1.96 -13.69 3.33
C ARG A 209 0.67 -13.20 2.66
N ILE A 210 -0.34 -12.86 3.46
CA ILE A 210 -1.67 -12.49 2.92
C ILE A 210 -1.85 -11.00 2.62
N LYS A 211 -1.05 -10.10 3.25
CA LYS A 211 -1.23 -8.63 3.17
C LYS A 211 -1.28 -8.06 1.74
N GLY A 212 -0.62 -8.72 0.78
CA GLY A 212 -0.56 -8.29 -0.62
C GLY A 212 -1.88 -8.43 -1.37
N ILE A 213 -2.69 -9.42 -0.98
CA ILE A 213 -3.91 -9.81 -1.68
C ILE A 213 -5.20 -9.47 -0.94
N ILE A 214 -5.10 -8.82 0.21
CA ILE A 214 -6.25 -8.42 1.02
C ILE A 214 -6.41 -6.90 1.04
N THR A 215 -7.63 -6.47 1.26
CA THR A 215 -7.99 -5.06 1.52
C THR A 215 -9.06 -4.97 2.61
N VAL A 216 -9.23 -3.76 3.17
CA VAL A 216 -10.34 -3.43 4.08
C VAL A 216 -11.24 -2.34 3.50
N TYR A 217 -10.89 -1.85 2.33
CA TYR A 217 -11.58 -0.76 1.63
C TYR A 217 -12.46 -1.24 0.49
N GLY A 218 -12.43 -2.55 0.20
CA GLY A 218 -13.03 -3.18 -0.98
C GLY A 218 -14.56 -3.20 -1.00
N THR A 219 -15.02 -3.96 -1.94
CA THR A 219 -16.41 -4.41 -2.07
C THR A 219 -16.42 -5.93 -1.91
N GLU A 220 -17.61 -6.53 -1.87
CA GLU A 220 -17.75 -7.99 -1.82
C GLU A 220 -17.22 -8.72 -3.07
N ARG A 221 -16.81 -7.97 -4.11
CA ARG A 221 -16.43 -8.50 -5.42
C ARG A 221 -14.98 -8.19 -5.75
N VAL A 222 -14.33 -9.16 -6.38
CA VAL A 222 -12.95 -9.04 -6.87
C VAL A 222 -12.96 -8.81 -8.38
N ASN A 223 -12.21 -7.80 -8.84
CA ASN A 223 -12.03 -7.54 -10.27
C ASN A 223 -11.09 -8.58 -10.89
N ILE A 224 -11.65 -9.42 -11.78
CA ILE A 224 -10.91 -10.51 -12.42
C ILE A 224 -9.89 -10.02 -13.47
N ASN A 225 -9.97 -8.76 -13.91
CA ASN A 225 -8.99 -8.18 -14.84
C ASN A 225 -7.70 -7.75 -14.13
N THR A 226 -7.76 -7.51 -12.80
CA THR A 226 -6.63 -6.98 -12.04
C THR A 226 -6.19 -7.87 -10.87
N ALA A 227 -7.00 -8.89 -10.53
CA ALA A 227 -6.66 -9.84 -9.48
C ALA A 227 -5.36 -10.59 -9.79
N SER A 228 -4.48 -10.71 -8.79
CA SER A 228 -3.25 -11.50 -8.89
C SER A 228 -3.53 -13.01 -8.89
N PHE A 229 -2.52 -13.81 -9.25
CA PHE A 229 -2.58 -15.26 -9.14
C PHE A 229 -3.01 -15.71 -7.73
N ASP A 230 -2.35 -15.19 -6.72
CA ASP A 230 -2.62 -15.54 -5.32
C ASP A 230 -4.04 -15.16 -4.89
N CYS A 231 -4.55 -14.01 -5.37
CA CYS A 231 -5.92 -13.60 -5.10
C CYS A 231 -6.94 -14.57 -5.74
N LEU A 232 -6.76 -14.94 -7.00
CA LEU A 232 -7.62 -15.91 -7.69
C LEU A 232 -7.55 -17.28 -7.02
N TYR A 233 -6.35 -17.71 -6.62
CA TYR A 233 -6.13 -18.99 -5.93
C TYR A 233 -6.78 -19.01 -4.56
N ALA A 234 -6.72 -17.89 -3.81
CA ALA A 234 -7.40 -17.73 -2.52
C ALA A 234 -8.94 -17.70 -2.63
N LEU A 235 -9.50 -17.33 -3.80
CA LEU A 235 -10.93 -17.44 -4.07
C LEU A 235 -11.40 -18.89 -4.32
N GLY A 236 -10.51 -19.87 -4.32
CA GLY A 236 -10.82 -21.28 -4.46
C GLY A 236 -10.67 -21.85 -5.87
N LEU A 237 -10.19 -21.06 -6.84
CA LEU A 237 -9.88 -21.56 -8.18
C LEU A 237 -8.67 -22.52 -8.13
N SER A 238 -8.58 -23.44 -9.08
CA SER A 238 -7.41 -24.32 -9.20
C SER A 238 -6.18 -23.56 -9.67
N SER A 239 -4.98 -23.99 -9.27
CA SER A 239 -3.72 -23.37 -9.72
C SER A 239 -3.61 -23.30 -11.24
N SER A 240 -3.96 -24.40 -11.93
CA SER A 240 -3.93 -24.48 -13.38
C SER A 240 -4.88 -23.48 -14.04
N LEU A 241 -6.06 -23.27 -13.47
CA LEU A 241 -7.03 -22.29 -13.97
C LEU A 241 -6.53 -20.85 -13.73
N CYS A 242 -5.98 -20.57 -12.56
CA CYS A 242 -5.38 -19.25 -12.26
C CYS A 242 -4.25 -18.90 -13.25
N GLU A 243 -3.35 -19.84 -13.53
CA GLU A 243 -2.30 -19.65 -14.55
C GLU A 243 -2.86 -19.35 -15.94
N ARG A 244 -3.88 -20.10 -16.37
CA ARG A 244 -4.53 -19.85 -17.66
C ARG A 244 -5.22 -18.49 -17.71
N ILE A 245 -5.89 -18.07 -16.63
CA ILE A 245 -6.51 -16.73 -16.54
C ILE A 245 -5.44 -15.64 -16.68
N ILE A 246 -4.31 -15.73 -15.94
CA ILE A 246 -3.23 -14.76 -16.02
C ILE A 246 -2.63 -14.70 -17.43
N LYS A 247 -2.25 -15.85 -18.00
CA LYS A 247 -1.70 -15.93 -19.36
C LYS A 247 -2.67 -15.42 -20.42
N PHE A 248 -3.96 -15.72 -20.27
CA PHE A 248 -4.99 -15.25 -21.18
C PHE A 248 -5.11 -13.71 -21.15
N ARG A 249 -4.98 -13.08 -19.97
CA ARG A 249 -5.00 -11.63 -19.83
C ARG A 249 -3.78 -10.96 -20.44
N GLN A 250 -2.60 -11.59 -20.34
CA GLN A 250 -1.32 -11.05 -20.81
C GLN A 250 -1.15 -11.02 -22.32
N GLY A 251 -2.13 -11.56 -23.09
CA GLY A 251 -2.05 -11.54 -24.55
C GLY A 251 -0.93 -12.40 -25.13
N SER A 252 -0.43 -11.99 -26.29
CA SER A 252 0.58 -12.73 -27.06
C SER A 252 2.03 -12.35 -26.68
N ASP A 253 2.24 -11.19 -26.08
CA ASP A 253 3.56 -10.71 -25.65
C ASP A 253 3.95 -11.18 -24.23
N GLU A 254 3.03 -11.87 -23.55
CA GLU A 254 3.18 -12.36 -22.16
C GLU A 254 3.51 -11.24 -21.16
N ALA A 255 3.26 -9.97 -21.52
CA ALA A 255 3.45 -8.82 -20.65
C ALA A 255 2.10 -8.35 -20.07
N CYS A 256 2.13 -7.60 -18.99
CA CYS A 256 0.93 -7.12 -18.32
C CYS A 256 0.79 -5.60 -18.54
N GLY A 257 -0.40 -5.15 -18.88
CA GLY A 257 -0.70 -3.73 -19.09
C GLY A 257 -0.29 -3.23 -20.47
N THR A 258 -0.35 -4.09 -21.49
CA THR A 258 -0.04 -3.77 -22.90
C THR A 258 -1.30 -3.72 -23.77
N GLU A 259 -1.17 -3.27 -25.00
CA GLU A 259 -2.32 -3.08 -25.90
C GLU A 259 -2.98 -4.39 -26.36
N ASP A 260 -2.26 -5.51 -26.34
CA ASP A 260 -2.77 -6.81 -26.73
C ASP A 260 -3.34 -7.64 -25.58
N ASP A 261 -3.36 -7.08 -24.35
CA ASP A 261 -3.99 -7.67 -23.19
C ASP A 261 -5.45 -8.00 -23.45
N PHE A 262 -5.85 -9.23 -23.12
CA PHE A 262 -7.26 -9.61 -23.19
C PHE A 262 -8.02 -9.13 -21.94
N ILE A 263 -9.22 -8.62 -22.18
CA ILE A 263 -10.05 -8.03 -21.14
C ILE A 263 -11.37 -8.81 -21.02
N PHE A 264 -11.70 -9.25 -19.82
CA PHE A 264 -13.00 -9.79 -19.48
C PHE A 264 -14.00 -8.64 -19.34
N LYS A 265 -15.10 -8.68 -20.10
CA LYS A 265 -16.18 -7.69 -20.07
C LYS A 265 -17.31 -8.11 -19.13
N SER A 266 -17.33 -9.37 -18.73
CA SER A 266 -18.25 -9.93 -17.73
C SER A 266 -17.56 -11.07 -16.96
N PRO A 267 -17.98 -11.38 -15.74
CA PRO A 267 -17.47 -12.53 -15.00
C PRO A 267 -17.68 -13.86 -15.75
N SER A 268 -18.72 -13.95 -16.59
CA SER A 268 -19.01 -15.15 -17.39
C SER A 268 -17.98 -15.41 -18.49
N ASP A 269 -17.20 -14.40 -18.89
CA ASP A 269 -16.15 -14.54 -19.90
C ASP A 269 -15.01 -15.47 -19.43
N LEU A 270 -14.88 -15.69 -18.10
CA LEU A 270 -13.99 -16.72 -17.56
C LEU A 270 -14.26 -18.12 -18.12
N MET A 271 -15.49 -18.40 -18.54
CA MET A 271 -15.84 -19.68 -19.16
C MET A 271 -15.20 -19.87 -20.55
N SER A 272 -14.63 -18.82 -21.13
CA SER A 272 -13.94 -18.86 -22.43
C SER A 272 -12.42 -19.07 -22.31
N VAL A 273 -11.87 -19.17 -21.10
CA VAL A 273 -10.43 -19.33 -20.85
C VAL A 273 -9.99 -20.78 -21.16
N GLY A 274 -9.77 -21.06 -22.42
CA GLY A 274 -9.31 -22.36 -22.90
C GLY A 274 -10.30 -23.51 -22.63
N SER A 275 -9.80 -24.75 -22.63
CA SER A 275 -10.61 -25.92 -22.29
C SER A 275 -10.72 -26.05 -20.77
N LEU A 276 -11.92 -25.84 -20.24
CA LEU A 276 -12.20 -25.98 -18.80
C LEU A 276 -12.52 -27.45 -18.46
N PHE A 277 -12.01 -27.91 -17.34
CA PHE A 277 -12.48 -29.12 -16.70
C PHE A 277 -13.83 -28.88 -16.00
N THR A 278 -14.60 -29.96 -15.78
CA THR A 278 -15.95 -29.86 -15.18
C THR A 278 -15.92 -29.20 -13.77
N ASP A 279 -14.90 -29.52 -12.98
CA ASP A 279 -14.71 -28.98 -11.66
C ASP A 279 -14.30 -27.49 -11.70
N GLU A 280 -13.48 -27.08 -12.67
CA GLU A 280 -13.12 -25.67 -12.86
C GLU A 280 -14.32 -24.82 -13.29
N ALA A 281 -15.14 -25.34 -14.21
CA ALA A 281 -16.39 -24.68 -14.57
C ALA A 281 -17.35 -24.56 -13.37
N ALA A 282 -17.39 -25.56 -12.48
CA ALA A 282 -18.17 -25.49 -11.24
C ALA A 282 -17.63 -24.43 -10.26
N GLN A 283 -16.30 -24.32 -10.13
CA GLN A 283 -15.66 -23.29 -9.29
C GLN A 283 -16.03 -21.88 -9.80
N ILE A 284 -15.88 -21.61 -11.10
CA ILE A 284 -16.26 -20.34 -11.70
C ILE A 284 -17.74 -20.02 -11.45
N ASN A 285 -18.64 -20.97 -11.74
CA ASN A 285 -20.07 -20.79 -11.55
C ASN A 285 -20.43 -20.53 -10.09
N THR A 286 -19.75 -21.16 -9.15
CA THR A 286 -19.94 -20.91 -7.70
C THR A 286 -19.60 -19.45 -7.36
N LEU A 287 -18.46 -18.93 -7.82
CA LEU A 287 -18.08 -17.55 -7.57
C LEU A 287 -19.04 -16.54 -8.24
N ILE A 288 -19.49 -16.83 -9.47
CA ILE A 288 -20.47 -16.01 -10.19
C ILE A 288 -21.82 -16.00 -9.45
N SER A 289 -22.34 -17.18 -9.07
CA SER A 289 -23.63 -17.28 -8.39
C SER A 289 -23.64 -16.61 -7.02
N ARG A 290 -22.48 -16.58 -6.35
CA ARG A 290 -22.26 -15.85 -5.07
C ARG A 290 -21.98 -14.35 -5.29
N ASN A 291 -21.96 -13.85 -6.53
CA ASN A 291 -21.66 -12.47 -6.88
C ASN A 291 -20.30 -11.98 -6.35
N MET A 292 -19.29 -12.87 -6.34
CA MET A 292 -17.95 -12.54 -5.80
C MET A 292 -16.99 -11.97 -6.83
N LEU A 293 -17.36 -11.96 -8.11
CA LEU A 293 -16.53 -11.51 -9.21
C LEU A 293 -17.07 -10.21 -9.84
N ALA A 294 -16.18 -9.37 -10.28
CA ALA A 294 -16.45 -8.15 -11.02
C ALA A 294 -15.44 -7.98 -12.16
N VAL A 295 -15.74 -7.07 -13.06
CA VAL A 295 -14.82 -6.60 -14.12
C VAL A 295 -14.59 -5.09 -14.01
N ARG A 296 -15.29 -4.43 -13.10
CA ARG A 296 -15.19 -2.99 -12.84
C ARG A 296 -14.82 -2.73 -11.38
N SER A 297 -14.12 -1.63 -11.17
CA SER A 297 -13.56 -1.22 -9.89
C SER A 297 -14.03 0.17 -9.49
N ASP A 298 -14.24 0.36 -8.19
CA ASP A 298 -14.56 1.66 -7.62
C ASP A 298 -13.45 2.15 -6.68
N ILE A 299 -12.56 1.27 -6.22
CA ILE A 299 -11.56 1.56 -5.19
C ILE A 299 -10.17 1.44 -5.77
N PHE A 300 -9.40 2.51 -5.61
CA PHE A 300 -8.07 2.62 -6.19
C PHE A 300 -7.06 3.06 -5.14
N ARG A 301 -5.82 2.55 -5.26
CA ARG A 301 -4.68 2.94 -4.44
C ARG A 301 -3.66 3.67 -5.29
N ILE A 302 -3.19 4.79 -4.80
CA ILE A 302 -2.16 5.61 -5.42
C ILE A 302 -0.96 5.66 -4.49
N ASN A 303 0.18 5.16 -4.95
CA ASN A 303 1.47 5.29 -4.27
C ASN A 303 2.27 6.32 -5.04
N SER A 304 2.35 7.54 -4.51
CA SER A 304 3.02 8.66 -5.17
C SER A 304 4.30 9.02 -4.45
N GLN A 305 5.41 9.07 -5.18
CA GLN A 305 6.72 9.46 -4.70
C GLN A 305 7.11 10.84 -5.25
N GLY A 306 7.39 11.78 -4.35
CA GLY A 306 8.03 13.04 -4.69
C GLY A 306 9.54 12.92 -4.50
N ILE A 307 10.32 13.17 -5.55
CA ILE A 307 11.74 12.83 -5.61
C ILE A 307 12.55 14.11 -5.87
N LEU A 308 13.63 14.29 -5.11
CA LEU A 308 14.65 15.30 -5.37
C LEU A 308 15.99 14.62 -5.67
N ARG A 309 16.60 14.99 -6.79
CA ARG A 309 17.93 14.55 -7.20
C ARG A 309 18.90 15.71 -7.11
N ASN A 310 19.99 15.55 -6.37
CA ASN A 310 21.06 16.52 -6.25
C ASN A 310 22.44 15.83 -6.23
N GLU A 311 23.52 16.59 -6.17
CA GLU A 311 24.89 16.05 -6.13
C GLU A 311 25.15 15.09 -4.95
N LYS A 312 24.34 15.15 -3.90
CA LYS A 312 24.44 14.28 -2.70
C LYS A 312 23.64 12.99 -2.82
N GLY A 313 22.89 12.82 -3.93
CA GLY A 313 22.08 11.63 -4.19
C GLY A 313 20.60 11.93 -4.40
N GLU A 314 19.82 10.86 -4.43
CA GLU A 314 18.36 10.88 -4.55
C GLU A 314 17.71 10.78 -3.17
N ARG A 315 16.71 11.62 -2.92
CA ARG A 315 15.84 11.56 -1.75
C ARG A 315 14.40 11.56 -2.21
N SER A 316 13.55 10.79 -1.53
CA SER A 316 12.14 10.72 -1.86
C SER A 316 11.27 10.75 -0.62
N ARG A 317 10.02 11.13 -0.81
CA ARG A 317 8.93 11.00 0.16
C ARG A 317 7.73 10.40 -0.54
N GLU A 318 7.07 9.45 0.12
CA GLU A 318 5.92 8.75 -0.44
C GLU A 318 4.62 9.17 0.26
N ILE A 319 3.56 9.27 -0.51
CA ILE A 319 2.19 9.38 -0.02
C ILE A 319 1.39 8.21 -0.60
N ILE A 320 0.70 7.50 0.28
CA ILE A 320 -0.22 6.44 -0.08
C ILE A 320 -1.65 6.97 0.13
N CYS A 321 -2.44 6.95 -0.93
CA CYS A 321 -3.83 7.34 -0.90
C CYS A 321 -4.71 6.19 -1.41
N VAL A 322 -5.74 5.80 -0.64
CA VAL A 322 -6.81 4.94 -1.15
C VAL A 322 -8.06 5.78 -1.31
N LEU A 323 -8.66 5.71 -2.48
CA LEU A 323 -9.83 6.51 -2.81
C LEU A 323 -10.93 5.66 -3.44
N LYS A 324 -12.17 6.11 -3.27
CA LYS A 324 -13.32 5.58 -3.97
C LYS A 324 -13.72 6.53 -5.10
N ARG A 325 -13.73 6.02 -6.33
CA ARG A 325 -14.26 6.72 -7.50
C ARG A 325 -15.75 6.99 -7.31
N GLN A 326 -16.21 8.18 -7.58
CA GLN A 326 -17.61 8.58 -7.51
C GLN A 326 -18.00 9.21 -8.86
N GLU A 327 -19.13 8.81 -9.39
CA GLU A 327 -19.65 9.40 -10.60
C GLU A 327 -20.05 10.86 -10.32
N GLU A 328 -19.61 11.80 -11.19
CA GLU A 328 -19.92 13.22 -11.14
C GLU A 328 -19.53 13.97 -9.85
N LYS A 329 -18.72 13.38 -8.99
CA LYS A 329 -18.27 13.99 -7.73
C LYS A 329 -16.76 13.78 -7.56
N ALA A 330 -16.16 14.63 -6.72
CA ALA A 330 -14.79 14.41 -6.27
C ALA A 330 -14.64 13.03 -5.61
N PRO A 331 -13.50 12.32 -5.77
CA PRO A 331 -13.29 11.02 -5.17
C PRO A 331 -13.35 11.10 -3.65
N LYS A 332 -13.91 10.10 -3.02
CA LYS A 332 -13.89 10.00 -1.56
C LYS A 332 -12.57 9.36 -1.11
N ILE A 333 -11.75 10.10 -0.38
CA ILE A 333 -10.54 9.55 0.25
C ILE A 333 -10.97 8.62 1.40
N LEU A 334 -10.50 7.38 1.36
CA LEU A 334 -10.74 6.35 2.37
C LEU A 334 -9.54 6.19 3.30
N TYR A 335 -8.33 6.39 2.77
CA TYR A 335 -7.09 6.30 3.52
C TYR A 335 -6.06 7.28 2.98
N TRP A 336 -5.28 7.86 3.89
CA TRP A 336 -4.16 8.73 3.56
C TRP A 336 -3.01 8.49 4.52
N HIS A 337 -1.84 8.21 4.00
CA HIS A 337 -0.64 7.96 4.79
C HIS A 337 0.58 8.64 4.17
N GLU A 338 1.41 9.24 5.01
CA GLU A 338 2.61 9.97 4.64
C GLU A 338 3.84 9.31 5.29
N ASN A 339 4.79 8.86 4.46
CA ASN A 339 6.07 8.29 4.89
C ASN A 339 7.21 9.30 4.84
#